data_f7138468f45e878a14316c562281bfc3
#
_entry.id   f7138468f45e878a14316c562281bfc3
#
_cell.length_a   1.000
_cell.length_b   1.000
_cell.length_c   1.000
_cell.angle_alpha   90.00
_cell.angle_beta   90.00
_cell.angle_gamma   90.00
#
_symmetry.space_group_name_H-M   'P 1'
#
loop_
_entity.id
_entity.type
_entity.pdbx_description
1 polymer ?
#
loop_
_entity_poly.entity_id
_entity_poly.type
_entity_poly.pdbx_seq_one_letter_code
_entity_poly.pdbx_strand_id
1 'polypeptide(L)'
;MSSLGSYLKNTSLTFRIVSGLLLGILSGLFFGEKVAGLQVIADIWIGLMQMTVLPYVIVSLISGLGQLDAKLARLLAVKGGLLMLLFWGIAFVVITAFPMAFPKYVSASFFSTHAAEAATQFNPIDLYIPSNPFYSMANTVIPAVVIFSAAVGVALIGMPNTSTLIQSLTTFLEALGRVTRFVVDLTPIGVFAIVAVAAGTMTWEEIIRLEAYFVVYIMASLYLALWVIPVLISTFTPFRYRDIFRYSKEALLTAFIAQNVFIILPMLIEASRKLYEDYRLSSDDTDSLSEVIVPVTFNFPNTGKLLSLLFVPFAAWLAGSAMELSAYPQFLFLGLGSYFAKAQVALPFLMDTQRIPQDLFQLYLPTGIINGKFDTMVSAMNLLAFSVVGTAALTGNLKVSMGKVLRFIVISALLLVLLVGGTRAFLALTIDTSYNKDKIILAMSLIQPAPETRIFDSRDELPPGYVAELTPGQRVVDRIEQRGVLRAGYVPDRLPFTFRNEKDELVGFDIELLNTLAIEMGVRLELVPLAWDTLKNQLNTG
;
A
#
# COMPACT_ATOMS: atom_id res chain seq x y z
N MET A 1 -20.98 31.85 13.14
CA MET A 1 -19.93 31.18 12.34
C MET A 1 -18.51 31.60 12.71
N SER A 2 -18.27 32.70 13.39
CA SER A 2 -16.92 33.20 13.76
C SER A 2 -16.24 32.49 14.93
N SER A 3 -16.97 31.85 15.83
CA SER A 3 -16.40 31.17 17.00
C SER A 3 -15.87 29.76 16.70
N LEU A 4 -16.47 29.03 15.75
CA LEU A 4 -16.01 27.70 15.34
C LEU A 4 -14.68 27.77 14.57
N GLY A 5 -14.52 28.81 13.71
CA GLY A 5 -13.29 29.01 12.93
C GLY A 5 -12.08 29.39 13.78
N SER A 6 -12.30 30.13 14.90
CA SER A 6 -11.22 30.46 15.83
C SER A 6 -10.83 29.28 16.73
N TYR A 7 -11.77 28.42 17.09
CA TYR A 7 -11.51 27.22 17.87
C TYR A 7 -10.73 26.17 17.08
N LEU A 8 -11.06 26.02 15.78
CA LEU A 8 -10.34 25.11 14.87
C LEU A 8 -8.90 25.57 14.59
N LYS A 9 -8.62 26.87 14.59
CA LYS A 9 -7.25 27.41 14.41
C LYS A 9 -6.32 27.12 15.59
N ASN A 10 -6.86 26.96 16.80
CA ASN A 10 -6.09 26.70 18.02
C ASN A 10 -5.86 25.21 18.33
N THR A 11 -6.47 24.30 17.56
CA THR A 11 -6.30 22.86 17.75
C THR A 11 -5.15 22.32 16.90
N SER A 12 -4.41 21.32 17.42
CA SER A 12 -3.33 20.69 16.66
C SER A 12 -3.85 20.04 15.37
N LEU A 13 -3.02 20.05 14.33
CA LEU A 13 -3.35 19.38 13.04
C LEU A 13 -3.74 17.91 13.26
N THR A 14 -3.01 17.20 14.13
CA THR A 14 -3.31 15.82 14.51
C THR A 14 -4.73 15.65 15.06
N PHE A 15 -5.15 16.53 15.94
CA PHE A 15 -6.51 16.49 16.50
C PHE A 15 -7.57 16.68 15.41
N ARG A 16 -7.36 17.62 14.49
CA ARG A 16 -8.27 17.86 13.34
C ARG A 16 -8.35 16.64 12.41
N ILE A 17 -7.21 15.98 12.14
CA ILE A 17 -7.17 14.77 11.32
C ILE A 17 -7.90 13.62 12.00
N VAL A 18 -7.69 13.39 13.30
CA VAL A 18 -8.40 12.36 14.07
C VAL A 18 -9.90 12.64 14.12
N SER A 19 -10.29 13.91 14.31
CA SER A 19 -11.70 14.29 14.25
C SER A 19 -12.31 14.04 12.87
N GLY A 20 -11.60 14.39 11.80
CA GLY A 20 -12.00 14.08 10.42
C GLY A 20 -12.19 12.59 10.18
N LEU A 21 -11.26 11.76 10.68
CA LEU A 21 -11.35 10.31 10.60
C LEU A 21 -12.59 9.76 11.34
N LEU A 22 -12.79 10.17 12.60
CA LEU A 22 -13.93 9.70 13.38
C LEU A 22 -15.27 10.12 12.77
N LEU A 23 -15.38 11.39 12.33
CA LEU A 23 -16.56 11.88 11.63
C LEU A 23 -16.77 11.17 10.30
N GLY A 24 -15.69 10.82 9.58
CA GLY A 24 -15.74 10.04 8.36
C GLY A 24 -16.32 8.64 8.60
N ILE A 25 -15.80 7.91 9.60
CA ILE A 25 -16.34 6.60 9.99
C ILE A 25 -17.83 6.70 10.33
N LEU A 26 -18.21 7.63 11.20
CA LEU A 26 -19.60 7.81 11.60
C LEU A 26 -20.50 8.15 10.41
N SER A 27 -20.07 9.05 9.54
CA SER A 27 -20.82 9.42 8.33
C SER A 27 -20.95 8.25 7.35
N GLY A 28 -19.88 7.50 7.13
CA GLY A 28 -19.90 6.32 6.26
C GLY A 28 -20.86 5.26 6.77
N LEU A 29 -20.75 4.89 8.04
CA LEU A 29 -21.64 3.89 8.65
C LEU A 29 -23.12 4.35 8.69
N PHE A 30 -23.38 5.66 8.84
CA PHE A 30 -24.74 6.18 8.93
C PHE A 30 -25.41 6.30 7.56
N PHE A 31 -24.69 6.82 6.55
CA PHE A 31 -25.25 7.11 5.23
C PHE A 31 -25.03 5.97 4.21
N GLY A 32 -24.15 5.00 4.51
CA GLY A 32 -23.81 3.88 3.61
C GLY A 32 -23.32 4.37 2.25
N GLU A 33 -23.75 3.73 1.17
CA GLU A 33 -23.33 4.05 -0.21
C GLU A 33 -23.63 5.49 -0.66
N LYS A 34 -24.52 6.21 0.02
CA LYS A 34 -24.84 7.61 -0.32
C LYS A 34 -23.65 8.55 -0.16
N VAL A 35 -22.63 8.16 0.61
CA VAL A 35 -21.39 8.95 0.75
C VAL A 35 -20.45 8.82 -0.46
N ALA A 36 -20.74 7.95 -1.43
CA ALA A 36 -19.91 7.78 -2.63
C ALA A 36 -19.64 9.09 -3.38
N GLY A 37 -20.56 10.06 -3.31
CA GLY A 37 -20.33 11.41 -3.88
C GLY A 37 -19.17 12.18 -3.26
N LEU A 38 -18.72 11.83 -2.04
CA LEU A 38 -17.52 12.41 -1.40
C LEU A 38 -16.22 11.94 -2.05
N GLN A 39 -16.27 10.90 -2.91
CA GLN A 39 -15.11 10.42 -3.66
C GLN A 39 -14.42 11.55 -4.44
N VAL A 40 -15.19 12.45 -5.03
CA VAL A 40 -14.65 13.62 -5.77
C VAL A 40 -13.75 14.48 -4.88
N ILE A 41 -14.12 14.70 -3.61
CA ILE A 41 -13.32 15.47 -2.65
C ILE A 41 -12.04 14.69 -2.30
N ALA A 42 -12.15 13.39 -2.12
CA ALA A 42 -11.04 12.50 -1.88
C ALA A 42 -10.02 12.56 -3.04
N ASP A 43 -10.48 12.42 -4.28
CA ASP A 43 -9.66 12.43 -5.48
C ASP A 43 -8.96 13.78 -5.70
N ILE A 44 -9.67 14.88 -5.47
CA ILE A 44 -9.08 16.24 -5.52
C ILE A 44 -7.94 16.35 -4.50
N TRP A 45 -8.16 15.91 -3.26
CA TRP A 45 -7.13 16.00 -2.23
C TRP A 45 -5.93 15.10 -2.55
N ILE A 46 -6.14 13.88 -3.05
CA ILE A 46 -5.08 12.98 -3.50
C ILE A 46 -4.30 13.63 -4.64
N GLY A 47 -4.97 14.17 -5.65
CA GLY A 47 -4.33 14.86 -6.78
C GLY A 47 -3.49 16.05 -6.33
N LEU A 48 -3.99 16.87 -5.38
CA LEU A 48 -3.21 17.97 -4.81
C LEU A 48 -1.97 17.47 -4.04
N MET A 49 -2.08 16.35 -3.31
CA MET A 49 -0.93 15.75 -2.64
C MET A 49 0.12 15.25 -3.66
N GLN A 50 -0.31 14.63 -4.74
CA GLN A 50 0.58 14.09 -5.78
C GLN A 50 1.26 15.19 -6.58
N MET A 51 0.57 16.30 -6.87
CA MET A 51 1.05 17.40 -7.70
C MET A 51 2.42 17.97 -7.26
N THR A 52 2.67 18.02 -5.96
CA THR A 52 3.91 18.61 -5.42
C THR A 52 5.06 17.62 -5.32
N VAL A 53 4.78 16.30 -5.39
CA VAL A 53 5.77 15.27 -5.05
C VAL A 53 6.88 15.19 -6.09
N LEU A 54 6.52 15.09 -7.36
CA LEU A 54 7.50 14.91 -8.44
C LEU A 54 8.47 16.10 -8.55
N PRO A 55 7.99 17.36 -8.64
CA PRO A 55 8.87 18.52 -8.63
C PRO A 55 9.75 18.59 -7.37
N TYR A 56 9.19 18.25 -6.21
CA TYR A 56 9.94 18.24 -4.95
C TYR A 56 11.10 17.24 -4.99
N VAL A 57 10.86 16.02 -5.47
CA VAL A 57 11.89 14.97 -5.57
C VAL A 57 13.02 15.42 -6.50
N ILE A 58 12.69 15.95 -7.67
CA ILE A 58 13.68 16.42 -8.65
C ILE A 58 14.57 17.51 -8.04
N VAL A 59 13.96 18.53 -7.51
CA VAL A 59 14.69 19.70 -6.99
C VAL A 59 15.49 19.34 -5.74
N SER A 60 14.93 18.54 -4.84
CA SER A 60 15.61 18.13 -3.61
C SER A 60 16.83 17.25 -3.87
N LEU A 61 16.76 16.34 -4.85
CA LEU A 61 17.90 15.50 -5.21
C LEU A 61 19.00 16.32 -5.90
N ILE A 62 18.64 17.16 -6.86
CA ILE A 62 19.62 17.98 -7.57
C ILE A 62 20.31 18.96 -6.62
N SER A 63 19.54 19.70 -5.79
CA SER A 63 20.12 20.66 -4.87
C SER A 63 20.87 19.98 -3.71
N GLY A 64 20.31 18.91 -3.15
CA GLY A 64 20.90 18.19 -2.01
C GLY A 64 22.23 17.53 -2.34
N LEU A 65 22.34 16.87 -3.49
CA LEU A 65 23.59 16.29 -3.96
C LEU A 65 24.57 17.35 -4.47
N GLY A 66 24.07 18.33 -5.22
CA GLY A 66 24.90 19.40 -5.80
C GLY A 66 25.56 20.34 -4.80
N GLN A 67 25.06 20.40 -3.55
CA GLN A 67 25.65 21.18 -2.46
C GLN A 67 26.88 20.52 -1.82
N LEU A 68 27.11 19.23 -2.07
CA LEU A 68 28.19 18.49 -1.42
C LEU A 68 29.56 18.93 -1.96
N ASP A 69 30.53 19.14 -1.03
CA ASP A 69 31.94 19.26 -1.41
C ASP A 69 32.45 17.92 -1.95
N ALA A 70 33.31 17.95 -2.98
CA ALA A 70 33.80 16.75 -3.67
C ALA A 70 34.50 15.74 -2.75
N LYS A 71 35.27 16.23 -1.75
CA LYS A 71 35.97 15.38 -0.77
C LYS A 71 34.96 14.69 0.16
N LEU A 72 34.01 15.46 0.69
CA LEU A 72 32.98 14.95 1.58
C LEU A 72 32.01 14.04 0.83
N ALA A 73 31.63 14.39 -0.40
CA ALA A 73 30.78 13.56 -1.26
C ALA A 73 31.39 12.18 -1.51
N ARG A 74 32.69 12.10 -1.84
CA ARG A 74 33.39 10.83 -2.03
C ARG A 74 33.42 9.99 -0.76
N LEU A 75 33.67 10.61 0.38
CA LEU A 75 33.76 9.94 1.68
C LEU A 75 32.40 9.41 2.12
N LEU A 76 31.34 10.23 1.99
CA LEU A 76 29.96 9.84 2.27
C LEU A 76 29.44 8.80 1.27
N ALA A 77 29.80 8.89 -0.02
CA ALA A 77 29.39 7.93 -1.02
C ALA A 77 29.88 6.52 -0.70
N VAL A 78 31.14 6.36 -0.23
CA VAL A 78 31.70 5.04 0.07
C VAL A 78 31.23 4.53 1.44
N LYS A 79 31.49 5.27 2.53
CA LYS A 79 31.21 4.80 3.89
C LYS A 79 29.73 4.94 4.25
N GLY A 80 29.11 6.07 3.89
CA GLY A 80 27.69 6.30 4.09
C GLY A 80 26.84 5.43 3.18
N GLY A 81 27.25 5.24 1.91
CA GLY A 81 26.60 4.34 0.97
C GLY A 81 26.58 2.88 1.44
N LEU A 82 27.72 2.38 1.97
CA LEU A 82 27.76 1.03 2.55
C LEU A 82 26.83 0.88 3.75
N LEU A 83 26.78 1.87 4.63
CA LEU A 83 25.88 1.89 5.78
C LEU A 83 24.41 1.97 5.31
N MET A 84 24.12 2.73 4.26
CA MET A 84 22.80 2.83 3.66
C MET A 84 22.35 1.49 3.08
N LEU A 85 23.21 0.80 2.33
CA LEU A 85 22.94 -0.55 1.80
C LEU A 85 22.66 -1.55 2.93
N LEU A 86 23.39 -1.44 4.05
CA LEU A 86 23.12 -2.28 5.23
C LEU A 86 21.72 -2.03 5.80
N PHE A 87 21.30 -0.77 5.97
CA PHE A 87 19.96 -0.45 6.47
C PHE A 87 18.85 -0.83 5.48
N TRP A 88 19.07 -0.67 4.18
CA TRP A 88 18.14 -1.13 3.16
C TRP A 88 18.01 -2.65 3.17
N GLY A 89 19.13 -3.38 3.30
CA GLY A 89 19.11 -4.84 3.44
C GLY A 89 18.32 -5.30 4.66
N ILE A 90 18.50 -4.64 5.81
CA ILE A 90 17.72 -4.90 7.03
C ILE A 90 16.23 -4.63 6.79
N ALA A 91 15.87 -3.49 6.18
CA ALA A 91 14.50 -3.16 5.85
C ALA A 91 13.88 -4.22 4.92
N PHE A 92 14.60 -4.67 3.90
CA PHE A 92 14.15 -5.68 2.96
C PHE A 92 13.88 -7.03 3.62
N VAL A 93 14.74 -7.47 4.53
CA VAL A 93 14.51 -8.68 5.32
C VAL A 93 13.21 -8.56 6.13
N VAL A 94 12.98 -7.42 6.77
CA VAL A 94 11.78 -7.19 7.59
C VAL A 94 10.53 -7.12 6.72
N ILE A 95 10.58 -6.39 5.58
CA ILE A 95 9.45 -6.24 4.66
C ILE A 95 9.09 -7.58 3.99
N THR A 96 10.06 -8.48 3.80
CA THR A 96 9.81 -9.82 3.26
C THR A 96 9.28 -10.78 4.33
N ALA A 97 9.80 -10.69 5.56
CA ALA A 97 9.48 -11.65 6.62
C ALA A 97 8.11 -11.40 7.27
N PHE A 98 7.77 -10.16 7.58
CA PHE A 98 6.54 -9.87 8.32
C PHE A 98 5.24 -10.21 7.59
N PRO A 99 5.10 -10.06 6.25
CA PRO A 99 3.91 -10.51 5.53
C PRO A 99 3.66 -12.02 5.62
N MET A 100 4.67 -12.83 5.97
CA MET A 100 4.46 -14.26 6.24
C MET A 100 3.58 -14.50 7.49
N ALA A 101 3.35 -13.48 8.31
CA ALA A 101 2.42 -13.54 9.43
C ALA A 101 0.96 -13.50 9.00
N PHE A 102 0.62 -13.04 7.80
CA PHE A 102 -0.76 -13.08 7.33
C PHE A 102 -1.28 -14.51 7.25
N PRO A 103 -2.48 -14.79 7.79
CA PRO A 103 -3.05 -16.11 7.72
C PRO A 103 -3.35 -16.47 6.25
N LYS A 104 -3.37 -17.77 5.95
CA LYS A 104 -3.78 -18.22 4.61
C LYS A 104 -5.25 -17.86 4.43
N TYR A 105 -5.54 -17.08 3.42
CA TYR A 105 -6.88 -16.69 3.04
C TYR A 105 -7.20 -17.30 1.69
N VAL A 106 -8.25 -18.11 1.64
CA VAL A 106 -8.77 -18.66 0.39
C VAL A 106 -9.81 -17.67 -0.15
N SER A 107 -9.41 -16.86 -1.11
CA SER A 107 -10.35 -16.02 -1.86
C SER A 107 -10.83 -16.83 -3.07
N ALA A 108 -12.14 -17.02 -3.19
CA ALA A 108 -12.73 -17.48 -4.43
C ALA A 108 -12.94 -16.30 -5.38
N SER A 109 -11.90 -15.58 -5.72
CA SER A 109 -11.95 -14.66 -6.86
C SER A 109 -11.86 -15.51 -8.14
N PHE A 110 -13.00 -15.98 -8.63
CA PHE A 110 -13.08 -16.72 -9.89
C PHE A 110 -12.70 -15.87 -11.10
N PHE A 111 -12.63 -14.56 -10.96
CA PHE A 111 -12.29 -13.60 -11.99
C PHE A 111 -11.40 -12.50 -11.41
N SER A 112 -10.08 -12.74 -11.35
CA SER A 112 -9.18 -11.60 -11.43
C SER A 112 -9.08 -11.23 -12.93
N THR A 113 -9.70 -10.14 -13.33
CA THR A 113 -9.54 -9.56 -14.67
C THR A 113 -8.05 -9.37 -15.01
N HIS A 114 -7.20 -9.20 -14.01
CA HIS A 114 -5.77 -9.10 -14.12
C HIS A 114 -5.03 -10.41 -14.46
N ALA A 115 -5.64 -11.59 -14.23
CA ALA A 115 -5.03 -12.85 -14.65
C ALA A 115 -5.16 -13.10 -16.16
N ALA A 116 -6.10 -12.41 -16.83
CA ALA A 116 -6.33 -12.53 -18.27
C ALA A 116 -5.45 -11.59 -19.11
N GLU A 117 -4.87 -10.55 -18.51
CA GLU A 117 -3.95 -9.67 -19.21
C GLU A 117 -2.57 -10.32 -19.33
N ALA A 118 -2.10 -10.48 -20.58
CA ALA A 118 -0.77 -11.02 -20.84
C ALA A 118 0.29 -10.22 -20.09
N ALA A 119 1.22 -10.91 -19.42
CA ALA A 119 2.31 -10.28 -18.70
C ALA A 119 3.10 -9.37 -19.66
N THR A 120 2.97 -8.07 -19.51
CA THR A 120 3.93 -7.14 -20.13
C THR A 120 5.30 -7.50 -19.60
N GLN A 121 6.23 -7.83 -20.50
CA GLN A 121 7.58 -8.17 -20.10
C GLN A 121 8.18 -6.98 -19.34
N PHE A 122 8.41 -7.19 -18.06
CA PHE A 122 9.05 -6.20 -17.21
C PHE A 122 10.51 -6.03 -17.65
N ASN A 123 10.83 -4.83 -18.15
CA ASN A 123 12.21 -4.46 -18.46
C ASN A 123 12.73 -3.48 -17.39
N PRO A 124 13.58 -3.94 -16.46
CA PRO A 124 14.14 -3.06 -15.43
C PRO A 124 14.94 -1.88 -16.02
N ILE A 125 15.58 -2.08 -17.18
CA ILE A 125 16.41 -1.05 -17.79
C ILE A 125 15.56 0.15 -18.20
N ASP A 126 14.43 -0.08 -18.86
CA ASP A 126 13.52 0.97 -19.32
C ASP A 126 12.90 1.75 -18.15
N LEU A 127 12.75 1.09 -17.00
CA LEU A 127 12.18 1.69 -15.81
C LEU A 127 13.17 2.59 -15.05
N TYR A 128 14.45 2.26 -15.07
CA TYR A 128 15.48 2.99 -14.31
C TYR A 128 16.31 3.93 -15.17
N ILE A 129 16.55 3.59 -16.45
CA ILE A 129 17.36 4.40 -17.35
C ILE A 129 16.44 5.13 -18.32
N PRO A 130 16.13 6.42 -18.08
CA PRO A 130 15.22 7.16 -18.93
C PRO A 130 15.88 7.49 -20.26
N SER A 131 15.37 6.95 -21.35
CA SER A 131 15.71 7.40 -22.69
C SER A 131 15.25 8.83 -22.94
N ASN A 132 14.14 9.23 -22.28
CA ASN A 132 13.60 10.59 -22.26
C ASN A 132 13.15 10.96 -20.84
N PRO A 133 13.93 11.79 -20.11
CA PRO A 133 13.58 12.18 -18.75
C PRO A 133 12.23 12.91 -18.65
N PHE A 134 11.86 13.72 -19.66
CA PHE A 134 10.59 14.44 -19.67
C PHE A 134 9.40 13.49 -19.83
N TYR A 135 9.54 12.45 -20.64
CA TYR A 135 8.54 11.38 -20.72
C TYR A 135 8.36 10.69 -19.37
N SER A 136 9.46 10.37 -18.70
CA SER A 136 9.41 9.73 -17.38
C SER A 136 8.76 10.64 -16.33
N MET A 137 9.00 11.94 -16.40
CA MET A 137 8.34 12.94 -15.54
C MET A 137 6.83 13.01 -15.82
N ALA A 138 6.43 13.10 -17.10
CA ALA A 138 5.02 13.20 -17.50
C ALA A 138 4.20 11.94 -17.12
N ASN A 139 4.83 10.77 -17.21
CA ASN A 139 4.19 9.47 -16.88
C ASN A 139 4.48 8.99 -15.45
N THR A 140 5.07 9.83 -14.61
CA THR A 140 5.33 9.54 -13.18
C THR A 140 6.17 8.26 -12.97
N VAL A 141 7.13 7.98 -13.89
CA VAL A 141 8.06 6.86 -13.76
C VAL A 141 9.15 7.23 -12.75
N ILE A 142 8.82 7.13 -11.47
CA ILE A 142 9.62 7.67 -10.36
C ILE A 142 11.06 7.17 -10.34
N PRO A 143 11.36 5.85 -10.51
CA PRO A 143 12.75 5.37 -10.49
C PRO A 143 13.63 6.06 -11.54
N ALA A 144 13.13 6.23 -12.77
CA ALA A 144 13.84 6.92 -13.84
C ALA A 144 14.09 8.41 -13.53
N VAL A 145 13.08 9.09 -12.97
CA VAL A 145 13.19 10.50 -12.55
C VAL A 145 14.24 10.67 -11.44
N VAL A 146 14.28 9.75 -10.49
CA VAL A 146 15.25 9.75 -9.40
C VAL A 146 16.68 9.59 -9.93
N ILE A 147 16.91 8.61 -10.82
CA ILE A 147 18.25 8.39 -11.40
C ILE A 147 18.71 9.60 -12.21
N PHE A 148 17.83 10.15 -13.04
CA PHE A 148 18.14 11.37 -13.79
C PHE A 148 18.48 12.54 -12.86
N SER A 149 17.66 12.79 -11.84
CA SER A 149 17.87 13.89 -10.90
C SER A 149 19.14 13.71 -10.07
N ALA A 150 19.41 12.47 -9.63
CA ALA A 150 20.65 12.14 -8.93
C ALA A 150 21.90 12.31 -9.82
N ALA A 151 21.83 11.90 -11.08
CA ALA A 151 22.91 12.07 -12.04
C ALA A 151 23.24 13.57 -12.26
N VAL A 152 22.21 14.40 -12.44
CA VAL A 152 22.38 15.87 -12.55
C VAL A 152 22.97 16.45 -11.25
N GLY A 153 22.45 16.05 -10.07
CA GLY A 153 22.97 16.50 -8.78
C GLY A 153 24.44 16.12 -8.56
N VAL A 154 24.81 14.90 -8.89
CA VAL A 154 26.21 14.42 -8.82
C VAL A 154 27.10 15.18 -9.81
N ALA A 155 26.63 15.48 -11.00
CA ALA A 155 27.38 16.27 -11.99
C ALA A 155 27.67 17.70 -11.52
N LEU A 156 26.84 18.28 -10.66
CA LEU A 156 27.06 19.61 -10.09
C LEU A 156 28.15 19.64 -9.00
N ILE A 157 28.53 18.49 -8.44
CA ILE A 157 29.55 18.41 -7.38
C ILE A 157 30.89 18.91 -7.91
N GLY A 158 31.44 19.93 -7.27
CA GLY A 158 32.74 20.52 -7.65
C GLY A 158 32.75 21.37 -8.92
N MET A 159 31.59 21.59 -9.58
CA MET A 159 31.52 22.54 -10.70
C MET A 159 31.68 23.98 -10.20
N PRO A 160 32.42 24.83 -10.91
CA PRO A 160 32.52 26.26 -10.59
C PRO A 160 31.19 26.98 -10.85
N ASN A 161 30.89 28.02 -10.08
CA ASN A 161 29.75 28.92 -10.24
C ASN A 161 28.35 28.27 -10.10
N THR A 162 28.25 27.16 -9.38
CA THR A 162 26.96 26.47 -9.13
C THR A 162 26.13 27.08 -8.02
N SER A 163 26.72 27.94 -7.19
CA SER A 163 26.06 28.52 -5.99
C SER A 163 24.73 29.22 -6.31
N THR A 164 24.68 30.01 -7.38
CA THR A 164 23.47 30.72 -7.79
C THR A 164 22.36 29.77 -8.22
N LEU A 165 22.70 28.71 -8.99
CA LEU A 165 21.75 27.68 -9.40
C LEU A 165 21.22 26.93 -8.18
N ILE A 166 22.08 26.49 -7.30
CA ILE A 166 21.71 25.76 -6.08
C ILE A 166 20.82 26.62 -5.18
N GLN A 167 21.14 27.90 -5.02
CA GLN A 167 20.31 28.83 -4.25
C GLN A 167 18.92 29.00 -4.87
N SER A 168 18.83 29.10 -6.20
CA SER A 168 17.56 29.20 -6.92
C SER A 168 16.72 27.92 -6.74
N LEU A 169 17.35 26.75 -6.84
CA LEU A 169 16.70 25.45 -6.59
C LEU A 169 16.21 25.33 -5.15
N THR A 170 17.00 25.78 -4.17
CA THR A 170 16.61 25.78 -2.76
C THR A 170 15.41 26.71 -2.51
N THR A 171 15.40 27.90 -3.11
CA THR A 171 14.25 28.81 -3.05
C THR A 171 13.00 28.18 -3.67
N PHE A 172 13.15 27.49 -4.80
CA PHE A 172 12.04 26.77 -5.42
C PHE A 172 11.54 25.60 -4.55
N LEU A 173 12.47 24.88 -3.90
CA LEU A 173 12.14 23.83 -2.94
C LEU A 173 11.33 24.36 -1.74
N GLU A 174 11.68 25.54 -1.22
CA GLU A 174 10.92 26.21 -0.16
C GLU A 174 9.52 26.61 -0.64
N ALA A 175 9.38 27.09 -1.88
CA ALA A 175 8.08 27.41 -2.48
C ALA A 175 7.21 26.14 -2.58
N LEU A 176 7.75 25.05 -3.10
CA LEU A 176 7.06 23.75 -3.13
C LEU A 176 6.69 23.27 -1.71
N GLY A 177 7.56 23.49 -0.74
CA GLY A 177 7.27 23.20 0.68
C GLY A 177 6.11 24.02 1.25
N ARG A 178 5.91 25.27 0.79
CA ARG A 178 4.73 26.08 1.16
C ARG A 178 3.45 25.54 0.55
N VAL A 179 3.48 25.15 -0.74
CA VAL A 179 2.34 24.49 -1.40
C VAL A 179 1.98 23.19 -0.70
N THR A 180 2.98 22.35 -0.40
CA THR A 180 2.77 21.09 0.33
C THR A 180 2.13 21.35 1.69
N ARG A 181 2.58 22.36 2.45
CA ARG A 181 1.96 22.70 3.75
C ARG A 181 0.49 23.09 3.60
N PHE A 182 0.16 23.90 2.59
CA PHE A 182 -1.23 24.25 2.30
C PHE A 182 -2.08 22.99 2.03
N VAL A 183 -1.59 22.05 1.24
CA VAL A 183 -2.30 20.79 0.95
C VAL A 183 -2.42 19.92 2.21
N VAL A 184 -1.39 19.89 3.05
CA VAL A 184 -1.40 19.19 4.34
C VAL A 184 -2.44 19.80 5.31
N ASP A 185 -2.67 21.09 5.28
CA ASP A 185 -3.71 21.74 6.08
C ASP A 185 -5.13 21.30 5.66
N LEU A 186 -5.32 20.84 4.42
CA LEU A 186 -6.57 20.26 3.91
C LEU A 186 -6.73 18.77 4.28
N THR A 187 -5.72 18.13 4.86
CA THR A 187 -5.75 16.69 5.23
C THR A 187 -6.96 16.29 6.06
N PRO A 188 -7.46 17.07 7.04
CA PRO A 188 -8.64 16.68 7.80
C PRO A 188 -9.88 16.48 6.92
N ILE A 189 -10.04 17.29 5.87
CA ILE A 189 -11.17 17.20 4.92
C ILE A 189 -10.96 16.01 3.99
N GLY A 190 -9.75 15.85 3.45
CA GLY A 190 -9.41 14.71 2.58
C GLY A 190 -9.58 13.37 3.30
N VAL A 191 -9.08 13.26 4.53
CA VAL A 191 -9.22 12.06 5.36
C VAL A 191 -10.69 11.80 5.71
N PHE A 192 -11.46 12.84 6.06
CA PHE A 192 -12.90 12.69 6.27
C PHE A 192 -13.59 12.09 5.04
N ALA A 193 -13.35 12.64 3.85
CA ALA A 193 -14.00 12.18 2.63
C ALA A 193 -13.62 10.73 2.28
N ILE A 194 -12.33 10.40 2.31
CA ILE A 194 -11.83 9.04 2.02
C ILE A 194 -12.40 8.02 3.00
N VAL A 195 -12.35 8.34 4.31
CA VAL A 195 -12.78 7.41 5.34
C VAL A 195 -14.30 7.26 5.35
N ALA A 196 -15.06 8.33 5.04
CA ALA A 196 -16.50 8.23 4.89
C ALA A 196 -16.87 7.30 3.72
N VAL A 197 -16.24 7.46 2.56
CA VAL A 197 -16.47 6.57 1.42
C VAL A 197 -16.08 5.14 1.76
N ALA A 198 -14.87 4.90 2.31
CA ALA A 198 -14.41 3.58 2.68
C ALA A 198 -15.36 2.91 3.69
N ALA A 199 -15.76 3.60 4.76
CA ALA A 199 -16.66 3.06 5.78
C ALA A 199 -18.10 2.86 5.28
N GLY A 200 -18.52 3.58 4.24
CA GLY A 200 -19.87 3.46 3.66
C GLY A 200 -19.98 2.43 2.54
N THR A 201 -18.88 2.07 1.90
CA THR A 201 -18.86 1.14 0.75
C THR A 201 -18.17 -0.19 1.05
N MET A 202 -17.31 -0.22 2.09
CA MET A 202 -16.61 -1.44 2.49
C MET A 202 -17.50 -2.34 3.36
N THR A 203 -17.28 -3.63 3.23
CA THR A 203 -17.87 -4.61 4.13
C THR A 203 -17.19 -4.55 5.50
N TRP A 204 -17.94 -4.89 6.56
CA TRP A 204 -17.39 -4.95 7.92
C TRP A 204 -16.17 -5.90 8.02
N GLU A 205 -16.18 -6.97 7.25
CA GLU A 205 -15.07 -7.92 7.17
C GLU A 205 -13.78 -7.30 6.62
N GLU A 206 -13.86 -6.45 5.62
CA GLU A 206 -12.70 -5.75 5.05
C GLU A 206 -12.08 -4.76 6.03
N ILE A 207 -12.91 -4.07 6.83
CA ILE A 207 -12.46 -3.15 7.89
C ILE A 207 -11.71 -3.92 8.97
N ILE A 208 -12.24 -5.06 9.43
CA ILE A 208 -11.59 -5.92 10.44
C ILE A 208 -10.23 -6.41 9.93
N ARG A 209 -10.10 -6.70 8.65
CA ARG A 209 -8.82 -7.17 8.07
C ARG A 209 -7.71 -6.13 8.08
N LEU A 210 -8.01 -4.82 8.19
CA LEU A 210 -6.99 -3.79 8.45
C LEU A 210 -6.24 -4.01 9.76
N GLU A 211 -6.84 -4.72 10.73
CA GLU A 211 -6.14 -5.14 11.96
C GLU A 211 -4.85 -5.89 11.63
N ALA A 212 -4.89 -6.80 10.64
CA ALA A 212 -3.71 -7.56 10.23
C ALA A 212 -2.58 -6.64 9.79
N TYR A 213 -2.90 -5.61 8.99
CA TYR A 213 -1.91 -4.64 8.57
C TYR A 213 -1.31 -3.88 9.76
N PHE A 214 -2.14 -3.36 10.64
CA PHE A 214 -1.66 -2.60 11.80
C PHE A 214 -0.79 -3.43 12.73
N VAL A 215 -1.19 -4.64 13.05
CA VAL A 215 -0.41 -5.52 13.92
C VAL A 215 0.95 -5.81 13.30
N VAL A 216 0.99 -6.20 12.02
CA VAL A 216 2.23 -6.47 11.29
C VAL A 216 3.12 -5.22 11.23
N TYR A 217 2.56 -4.07 10.88
CA TYR A 217 3.28 -2.81 10.76
C TYR A 217 3.88 -2.33 12.09
N ILE A 218 3.07 -2.39 13.17
CA ILE A 218 3.51 -2.00 14.51
C ILE A 218 4.61 -2.93 15.02
N MET A 219 4.45 -4.23 14.86
CA MET A 219 5.44 -5.22 15.29
C MET A 219 6.77 -5.07 14.53
N ALA A 220 6.71 -4.87 13.20
CA ALA A 220 7.89 -4.57 12.38
C ALA A 220 8.60 -3.28 12.82
N SER A 221 7.81 -2.23 13.09
CA SER A 221 8.33 -0.93 13.53
C SER A 221 9.02 -1.01 14.90
N LEU A 222 8.38 -1.69 15.86
CA LEU A 222 8.95 -1.90 17.19
C LEU A 222 10.21 -2.77 17.14
N TYR A 223 10.20 -3.82 16.33
CA TYR A 223 11.37 -4.67 16.12
C TYR A 223 12.57 -3.87 15.59
N LEU A 224 12.36 -2.98 14.61
CA LEU A 224 13.42 -2.14 14.08
C LEU A 224 13.86 -1.06 15.06
N ALA A 225 12.93 -0.28 15.61
CA ALA A 225 13.25 0.88 16.45
C ALA A 225 13.82 0.51 17.82
N LEU A 226 13.33 -0.60 18.43
CA LEU A 226 13.69 -0.96 19.79
C LEU A 226 14.74 -2.07 19.84
N TRP A 227 14.92 -2.86 18.78
CA TRP A 227 15.90 -3.95 18.81
C TRP A 227 16.98 -3.80 17.74
N VAL A 228 16.62 -3.94 16.46
CA VAL A 228 17.63 -4.10 15.38
C VAL A 228 18.58 -2.91 15.31
N ILE A 229 18.04 -1.70 15.17
CA ILE A 229 18.86 -0.51 14.95
C ILE A 229 19.71 -0.17 16.18
N PRO A 230 19.18 -0.13 17.42
CA PRO A 230 20.02 0.16 18.61
C PRO A 230 21.06 -0.92 18.89
N VAL A 231 20.72 -2.21 18.69
CA VAL A 231 21.70 -3.30 18.87
C VAL A 231 22.78 -3.23 17.79
N LEU A 232 22.43 -2.83 16.56
CA LEU A 232 23.41 -2.58 15.49
C LEU A 232 24.39 -1.47 15.92
N ILE A 233 23.91 -0.33 16.42
CA ILE A 233 24.78 0.74 16.94
C ILE A 233 25.73 0.17 18.00
N SER A 234 25.22 -0.58 18.98
CA SER A 234 26.04 -1.15 20.05
C SER A 234 27.00 -2.25 19.58
N THR A 235 26.74 -2.87 18.43
CA THR A 235 27.59 -3.90 17.82
C THR A 235 28.80 -3.29 17.12
N PHE A 236 28.59 -2.18 16.41
CA PHE A 236 29.63 -1.52 15.61
C PHE A 236 30.37 -0.39 16.33
N THR A 237 29.85 0.05 17.47
CA THR A 237 30.43 1.16 18.26
C THR A 237 30.71 0.72 19.70
N PRO A 238 31.48 1.47 20.48
CA PRO A 238 31.69 1.18 21.90
C PRO A 238 30.47 1.49 22.79
N PHE A 239 29.41 2.10 22.24
CA PHE A 239 28.25 2.55 23.00
C PHE A 239 27.38 1.40 23.46
N ARG A 240 26.88 1.45 24.69
CA ARG A 240 25.99 0.45 25.25
C ARG A 240 24.54 0.71 24.80
N TYR A 241 23.78 -0.35 24.57
CA TYR A 241 22.37 -0.29 24.24
C TYR A 241 21.57 0.66 25.15
N ARG A 242 21.79 0.58 26.46
CA ARG A 242 21.10 1.41 27.46
C ARG A 242 21.38 2.90 27.29
N ASP A 243 22.63 3.26 26.96
CA ASP A 243 23.03 4.65 26.79
C ASP A 243 22.46 5.23 25.49
N ILE A 244 22.36 4.43 24.42
CA ILE A 244 21.72 4.83 23.18
C ILE A 244 20.27 5.28 23.47
N PHE A 245 19.50 4.49 24.21
CA PHE A 245 18.13 4.87 24.58
C PHE A 245 18.08 6.03 25.57
N ARG A 246 19.01 6.11 26.49
CA ARG A 246 19.07 7.20 27.47
C ARG A 246 19.13 8.56 26.79
N TYR A 247 19.92 8.69 25.73
CA TYR A 247 20.10 9.95 25.01
C TYR A 247 19.10 10.16 23.87
N SER A 248 18.53 9.11 23.31
CA SER A 248 17.58 9.21 22.18
C SER A 248 16.11 9.22 22.58
N LYS A 249 15.74 8.82 23.79
CA LYS A 249 14.34 8.64 24.21
C LYS A 249 13.45 9.86 23.97
N GLU A 250 13.96 11.06 24.23
CA GLU A 250 13.20 12.31 24.04
C GLU A 250 12.97 12.60 22.56
N ALA A 251 13.99 12.37 21.71
CA ALA A 251 13.86 12.50 20.26
C ALA A 251 12.88 11.47 19.69
N LEU A 252 12.94 10.22 20.17
CA LEU A 252 12.04 9.15 19.73
C LEU A 252 10.58 9.41 20.12
N LEU A 253 10.34 9.85 21.36
CA LEU A 253 9.00 10.22 21.82
C LEU A 253 8.46 11.43 21.05
N THR A 254 9.30 12.45 20.83
CA THR A 254 8.93 13.61 20.02
C THR A 254 8.64 13.21 18.58
N ALA A 255 9.44 12.32 17.99
CA ALA A 255 9.21 11.76 16.66
C ALA A 255 7.84 11.09 16.57
N PHE A 256 7.52 10.20 17.51
CA PHE A 256 6.25 9.49 17.58
C PHE A 256 5.04 10.43 17.72
N ILE A 257 5.17 11.48 18.53
CA ILE A 257 4.08 12.43 18.78
C ILE A 257 3.91 13.39 17.59
N ALA A 258 5.03 14.01 17.15
CA ALA A 258 5.00 15.09 16.16
C ALA A 258 4.82 14.59 14.71
N GLN A 259 5.14 13.34 14.43
CA GLN A 259 5.11 12.73 13.07
C GLN A 259 5.91 13.57 12.04
N ASN A 260 6.94 14.26 12.50
CA ASN A 260 7.76 15.15 11.67
C ASN A 260 9.22 15.04 12.04
N VAL A 261 10.00 14.48 11.11
CA VAL A 261 11.43 14.25 11.31
C VAL A 261 12.22 15.55 11.41
N PHE A 262 11.81 16.63 10.74
CA PHE A 262 12.54 17.90 10.78
C PHE A 262 12.64 18.50 12.19
N ILE A 263 11.61 18.29 13.02
CA ILE A 263 11.57 18.82 14.41
C ILE A 263 12.63 18.14 15.27
N ILE A 264 12.93 16.87 14.97
CA ILE A 264 13.83 16.06 15.79
C ILE A 264 15.30 16.06 15.31
N LEU A 265 15.59 16.59 14.11
CA LEU A 265 16.97 16.61 13.60
C LEU A 265 17.98 17.22 14.59
N PRO A 266 17.73 18.40 15.19
CA PRO A 266 18.64 18.97 16.19
C PRO A 266 18.78 18.08 17.44
N MET A 267 17.68 17.42 17.85
CA MET A 267 17.71 16.53 19.02
C MET A 267 18.53 15.26 18.75
N LEU A 268 18.52 14.75 17.51
CA LEU A 268 19.34 13.59 17.12
C LEU A 268 20.83 13.94 17.04
N ILE A 269 21.16 15.12 16.54
CA ILE A 269 22.54 15.64 16.52
C ILE A 269 23.05 15.76 17.96
N GLU A 270 22.26 16.35 18.84
CA GLU A 270 22.61 16.52 20.25
C GLU A 270 22.72 15.16 20.98
N ALA A 271 21.86 14.21 20.70
CA ALA A 271 21.93 12.86 21.24
C ALA A 271 23.19 12.12 20.80
N SER A 272 23.61 12.29 19.54
CA SER A 272 24.87 11.76 19.01
C SER A 272 26.06 12.39 19.74
N ARG A 273 26.07 13.72 19.84
CA ARG A 273 27.15 14.46 20.52
C ARG A 273 27.30 14.02 21.96
N LYS A 274 26.23 13.95 22.75
CA LYS A 274 26.26 13.49 24.14
C LYS A 274 26.78 12.06 24.29
N LEU A 275 26.47 11.16 23.36
CA LEU A 275 27.03 9.80 23.34
C LEU A 275 28.55 9.84 23.20
N TYR A 276 29.08 10.66 22.29
CA TYR A 276 30.55 10.80 22.11
C TYR A 276 31.23 11.46 23.28
N GLU A 277 30.62 12.50 23.88
CA GLU A 277 31.13 13.18 25.07
C GLU A 277 31.22 12.23 26.27
N ASP A 278 30.15 11.48 26.57
CA ASP A 278 30.09 10.57 27.73
C ASP A 278 31.15 9.45 27.66
N TYR A 279 31.50 9.05 26.45
CA TYR A 279 32.55 8.04 26.20
C TYR A 279 33.93 8.64 25.95
N ARG A 280 34.11 9.96 26.12
CA ARG A 280 35.37 10.71 25.89
C ARG A 280 35.93 10.50 24.48
N LEU A 281 35.08 10.43 23.49
CA LEU A 281 35.39 10.27 22.06
C LEU A 281 35.03 11.54 21.27
N SER A 282 34.61 12.60 21.95
CA SER A 282 34.26 13.88 21.33
C SER A 282 35.49 14.59 20.79
N SER A 283 35.38 15.18 19.62
CA SER A 283 36.35 16.03 18.94
C SER A 283 35.59 16.99 18.02
N ASP A 284 36.25 18.07 17.58
CA ASP A 284 35.65 19.00 16.61
C ASP A 284 35.18 18.29 15.32
N ASP A 285 35.88 17.22 14.92
CA ASP A 285 35.50 16.40 13.77
C ASP A 285 34.24 15.61 14.05
N THR A 286 34.06 15.02 15.25
CA THR A 286 32.85 14.22 15.56
C THR A 286 31.60 15.09 15.62
N ASP A 287 31.73 16.31 16.12
CA ASP A 287 30.60 17.24 16.25
C ASP A 287 30.18 17.77 14.89
N SER A 288 31.12 18.22 14.07
CA SER A 288 30.88 18.73 12.73
C SER A 288 30.31 17.62 11.78
N LEU A 289 30.81 16.38 11.88
CA LEU A 289 30.32 15.27 11.07
C LEU A 289 28.87 14.91 11.42
N SER A 290 28.49 14.92 12.69
CA SER A 290 27.11 14.66 13.10
C SER A 290 26.13 15.69 12.53
N GLU A 291 26.54 16.98 12.49
CA GLU A 291 25.76 18.09 11.93
C GLU A 291 25.55 17.95 10.41
N VAL A 292 26.49 17.33 9.70
CA VAL A 292 26.41 17.13 8.24
C VAL A 292 25.69 15.83 7.87
N ILE A 293 26.00 14.71 8.54
CA ILE A 293 25.47 13.39 8.20
C ILE A 293 23.95 13.36 8.33
N VAL A 294 23.39 13.91 9.41
CA VAL A 294 21.94 13.82 9.69
C VAL A 294 21.10 14.49 8.61
N PRO A 295 21.34 15.76 8.21
CA PRO A 295 20.57 16.38 7.14
C PRO A 295 20.76 15.73 5.75
N VAL A 296 21.98 15.25 5.45
CA VAL A 296 22.25 14.59 4.16
C VAL A 296 21.49 13.28 4.05
N THR A 297 21.57 12.42 5.08
CA THR A 297 20.93 11.10 5.07
C THR A 297 19.41 11.17 5.14
N PHE A 298 18.84 12.25 5.64
CA PHE A 298 17.40 12.46 5.69
C PHE A 298 16.73 12.42 4.30
N ASN A 299 17.41 12.90 3.25
CA ASN A 299 16.86 12.95 1.89
C ASN A 299 16.75 11.58 1.22
N PHE A 300 17.45 10.57 1.72
CA PHE A 300 17.41 9.21 1.18
C PHE A 300 16.28 8.39 1.81
N PRO A 301 15.79 7.33 1.12
CA PRO A 301 14.88 6.38 1.70
C PRO A 301 15.48 5.75 2.96
N ASN A 302 14.92 6.06 4.11
CA ASN A 302 15.33 5.46 5.37
C ASN A 302 14.43 4.27 5.75
N THR A 303 14.86 3.48 6.73
CA THR A 303 14.16 2.25 7.15
C THR A 303 12.70 2.50 7.56
N GLY A 304 12.39 3.64 8.19
CA GLY A 304 11.02 3.98 8.57
C GLY A 304 10.13 4.22 7.36
N LYS A 305 10.58 5.07 6.42
CA LYS A 305 9.85 5.32 5.18
C LYS A 305 9.59 4.02 4.41
N LEU A 306 10.59 3.13 4.31
CA LEU A 306 10.48 1.87 3.58
C LEU A 306 9.48 0.90 4.21
N LEU A 307 9.19 0.99 5.52
CA LEU A 307 8.22 0.10 6.17
C LEU A 307 6.82 0.22 5.57
N SER A 308 6.44 1.37 5.03
CA SER A 308 5.14 1.52 4.37
C SER A 308 5.00 0.64 3.11
N LEU A 309 6.11 0.09 2.56
CA LEU A 309 6.06 -0.97 1.56
C LEU A 309 5.30 -2.22 2.03
N LEU A 310 5.19 -2.47 3.34
CA LEU A 310 4.38 -3.56 3.90
C LEU A 310 2.90 -3.48 3.50
N PHE A 311 2.44 -2.31 3.07
CA PHE A 311 1.07 -2.17 2.58
C PHE A 311 0.81 -2.93 1.27
N VAL A 312 1.81 -3.04 0.38
CA VAL A 312 1.63 -3.72 -0.92
C VAL A 312 1.38 -5.23 -0.75
N PRO A 313 2.21 -6.01 -0.01
CA PRO A 313 1.88 -7.41 0.26
C PRO A 313 0.61 -7.59 1.10
N PHE A 314 0.25 -6.63 1.96
CA PHE A 314 -1.04 -6.64 2.65
C PHE A 314 -2.20 -6.48 1.67
N ALA A 315 -2.14 -5.51 0.75
CA ALA A 315 -3.17 -5.29 -0.27
C ALA A 315 -3.30 -6.50 -1.20
N ALA A 316 -2.20 -7.13 -1.59
CA ALA A 316 -2.19 -8.38 -2.34
C ALA A 316 -2.89 -9.51 -1.57
N TRP A 317 -2.58 -9.66 -0.28
CA TRP A 317 -3.24 -10.64 0.59
C TRP A 317 -4.74 -10.36 0.72
N LEU A 318 -5.12 -9.09 0.91
CA LEU A 318 -6.53 -8.67 1.01
C LEU A 318 -7.31 -8.95 -0.28
N ALA A 319 -6.66 -8.74 -1.45
CA ALA A 319 -7.21 -9.08 -2.77
C ALA A 319 -7.29 -10.61 -3.02
N GLY A 320 -6.80 -11.44 -2.09
CA GLY A 320 -6.78 -12.89 -2.24
C GLY A 320 -5.67 -13.44 -3.12
N SER A 321 -4.73 -12.61 -3.54
CA SER A 321 -3.56 -12.96 -4.39
C SER A 321 -2.26 -12.63 -3.66
N ALA A 322 -1.97 -13.36 -2.57
CA ALA A 322 -0.76 -13.12 -1.78
C ALA A 322 0.50 -13.17 -2.67
N MET A 323 1.41 -12.20 -2.48
CA MET A 323 2.65 -12.12 -3.25
C MET A 323 3.52 -13.35 -3.03
N GLU A 324 4.00 -13.94 -4.11
CA GLU A 324 4.99 -15.02 -4.07
C GLU A 324 6.37 -14.49 -3.66
N LEU A 325 7.17 -15.31 -2.99
CA LEU A 325 8.54 -14.94 -2.60
C LEU A 325 9.43 -14.56 -3.80
N SER A 326 9.17 -15.14 -4.96
CA SER A 326 9.83 -14.85 -6.24
C SER A 326 9.65 -13.40 -6.71
N ALA A 327 8.53 -12.76 -6.34
CA ALA A 327 8.22 -11.38 -6.71
C ALA A 327 8.91 -10.32 -5.80
N TYR A 328 9.32 -10.72 -4.58
CA TYR A 328 9.89 -9.76 -3.62
C TYR A 328 11.17 -9.06 -4.08
N PRO A 329 12.15 -9.72 -4.72
CA PRO A 329 13.36 -9.02 -5.17
C PRO A 329 13.06 -7.87 -6.12
N GLN A 330 12.19 -8.08 -7.11
CA GLN A 330 11.75 -7.05 -8.04
C GLN A 330 10.97 -5.95 -7.31
N PHE A 331 9.99 -6.32 -6.50
CA PHE A 331 9.18 -5.40 -5.72
C PHE A 331 10.02 -4.50 -4.81
N LEU A 332 10.99 -5.05 -4.08
CA LEU A 332 11.86 -4.30 -3.16
C LEU A 332 12.81 -3.36 -3.91
N PHE A 333 13.34 -3.80 -5.04
CA PHE A 333 14.19 -2.97 -5.89
C PHE A 333 13.41 -1.78 -6.44
N LEU A 334 12.20 -2.00 -6.99
CA LEU A 334 11.31 -0.94 -7.45
C LEU A 334 10.87 -0.03 -6.30
N GLY A 335 10.53 -0.64 -5.17
CA GLY A 335 10.16 0.06 -3.96
C GLY A 335 11.24 1.03 -3.50
N LEU A 336 12.48 0.61 -3.44
CA LEU A 336 13.61 1.45 -3.06
C LEU A 336 13.71 2.69 -3.96
N GLY A 337 13.67 2.50 -5.29
CA GLY A 337 13.72 3.60 -6.24
C GLY A 337 12.54 4.56 -6.11
N SER A 338 11.33 4.03 -5.88
CA SER A 338 10.12 4.82 -5.76
C SER A 338 10.04 5.62 -4.45
N TYR A 339 10.73 5.18 -3.39
CA TYR A 339 10.68 5.81 -2.07
C TYR A 339 11.60 7.02 -1.88
N PHE A 340 12.28 7.46 -2.92
CA PHE A 340 12.76 8.83 -2.98
C PHE A 340 11.61 9.84 -3.07
N ALA A 341 10.44 9.39 -3.57
CA ALA A 341 9.17 10.10 -3.46
C ALA A 341 8.45 9.80 -2.12
N LYS A 342 7.22 10.26 -2.00
CA LYS A 342 6.34 9.93 -0.87
C LYS A 342 5.56 8.63 -1.14
N ALA A 343 5.16 7.94 -0.08
CA ALA A 343 4.36 6.71 -0.14
C ALA A 343 3.08 6.86 -1.00
N GLN A 344 2.44 8.04 -0.96
CA GLN A 344 1.23 8.33 -1.74
C GLN A 344 1.41 8.23 -3.26
N VAL A 345 2.64 8.31 -3.74
CA VAL A 345 2.97 8.17 -5.18
C VAL A 345 3.62 6.81 -5.44
N ALA A 346 4.48 6.37 -4.52
CA ALA A 346 5.19 5.11 -4.65
C ALA A 346 4.25 3.89 -4.59
N LEU A 347 3.29 3.89 -3.67
CA LEU A 347 2.42 2.73 -3.45
C LEU A 347 1.48 2.45 -4.64
N PRO A 348 0.74 3.42 -5.21
CA PRO A 348 -0.07 3.14 -6.39
C PRO A 348 0.74 2.59 -7.56
N PHE A 349 1.91 3.16 -7.82
CA PHE A 349 2.84 2.67 -8.84
C PHE A 349 3.27 1.22 -8.59
N LEU A 350 3.61 0.88 -7.34
CA LEU A 350 4.02 -0.49 -6.99
C LEU A 350 2.85 -1.47 -7.04
N MET A 351 1.65 -1.05 -6.62
CA MET A 351 0.44 -1.87 -6.72
C MET A 351 0.11 -2.17 -8.17
N ASP A 352 0.19 -1.18 -9.05
CA ASP A 352 0.00 -1.36 -10.50
C ASP A 352 1.01 -2.37 -11.07
N THR A 353 2.30 -2.20 -10.75
CA THR A 353 3.37 -3.10 -11.20
C THR A 353 3.16 -4.55 -10.71
N GLN A 354 2.59 -4.72 -9.52
CA GLN A 354 2.27 -6.03 -8.93
C GLN A 354 0.86 -6.52 -9.27
N ARG A 355 0.12 -5.78 -10.12
CA ARG A 355 -1.26 -6.10 -10.54
C ARG A 355 -2.23 -6.23 -9.37
N ILE A 356 -2.07 -5.39 -8.36
CA ILE A 356 -2.96 -5.28 -7.23
C ILE A 356 -3.99 -4.21 -7.54
N PRO A 357 -5.30 -4.43 -7.27
CA PRO A 357 -6.34 -3.43 -7.47
C PRO A 357 -5.99 -2.10 -6.83
N GLN A 358 -6.03 -1.00 -7.61
CA GLN A 358 -5.60 0.31 -7.16
C GLN A 358 -6.57 0.99 -6.20
N ASP A 359 -7.84 0.61 -6.22
CA ASP A 359 -8.87 1.04 -5.27
C ASP A 359 -8.50 0.71 -3.82
N LEU A 360 -7.78 -0.40 -3.59
CA LEU A 360 -7.25 -0.75 -2.27
C LEU A 360 -6.25 0.28 -1.71
N PHE A 361 -5.65 1.14 -2.54
CA PHE A 361 -4.81 2.24 -2.06
C PHE A 361 -5.57 3.22 -1.15
N GLN A 362 -6.87 3.35 -1.33
CA GLN A 362 -7.70 4.20 -0.47
C GLN A 362 -7.62 3.75 1.01
N LEU A 363 -7.39 2.46 1.27
CA LEU A 363 -7.19 1.93 2.61
C LEU A 363 -5.88 2.39 3.26
N TYR A 364 -4.86 2.70 2.46
CA TYR A 364 -3.60 3.20 2.99
C TYR A 364 -3.72 4.58 3.64
N LEU A 365 -4.58 5.44 3.09
CA LEU A 365 -4.65 6.83 3.51
C LEU A 365 -5.09 7.01 4.98
N PRO A 366 -6.16 6.34 5.47
CA PRO A 366 -6.51 6.39 6.89
C PRO A 366 -5.45 5.75 7.80
N THR A 367 -4.69 4.76 7.30
CA THR A 367 -3.61 4.16 8.11
C THR A 367 -2.46 5.13 8.38
N GLY A 368 -2.35 6.20 7.60
CA GLY A 368 -1.27 7.19 7.70
C GLY A 368 -1.11 7.83 9.08
N ILE A 369 -2.17 7.87 9.90
CA ILE A 369 -2.09 8.39 11.28
C ILE A 369 -1.22 7.48 12.15
N ILE A 370 -1.41 6.17 12.05
CA ILE A 370 -0.63 5.18 12.80
C ILE A 370 0.74 5.01 12.15
N ASN A 371 0.77 4.83 10.83
CA ASN A 371 2.01 4.68 10.07
C ASN A 371 2.96 5.84 10.31
N GLY A 372 2.47 7.11 10.26
CA GLY A 372 3.28 8.29 10.47
C GLY A 372 3.96 8.36 11.84
N LYS A 373 3.31 7.83 12.90
CA LYS A 373 3.92 7.77 14.24
C LYS A 373 5.08 6.79 14.29
N PHE A 374 4.86 5.58 13.82
CA PHE A 374 5.86 4.51 13.86
C PHE A 374 6.96 4.72 12.82
N ASP A 375 6.63 5.16 11.59
CA ASP A 375 7.58 5.55 10.56
C ASP A 375 8.57 6.60 11.08
N THR A 376 8.05 7.69 11.65
CA THR A 376 8.89 8.78 12.16
C THR A 376 9.77 8.31 13.34
N MET A 377 9.26 7.44 14.19
CA MET A 377 10.05 6.84 15.28
C MET A 377 11.20 5.95 14.75
N VAL A 378 10.92 5.08 13.78
CA VAL A 378 11.93 4.22 13.14
C VAL A 378 12.94 5.09 12.36
N SER A 379 12.45 6.11 11.63
CA SER A 379 13.29 7.07 10.91
C SER A 379 14.23 7.82 11.86
N ALA A 380 13.75 8.24 13.03
CA ALA A 380 14.58 8.90 14.04
C ALA A 380 15.72 8.00 14.54
N MET A 381 15.41 6.75 14.87
CA MET A 381 16.42 5.78 15.30
C MET A 381 17.42 5.46 14.17
N ASN A 382 16.93 5.38 12.93
CA ASN A 382 17.77 5.15 11.75
C ASN A 382 18.74 6.34 11.51
N LEU A 383 18.24 7.58 11.58
CA LEU A 383 19.09 8.78 11.44
C LEU A 383 20.11 8.90 12.57
N LEU A 384 19.73 8.56 13.81
CA LEU A 384 20.69 8.47 14.91
C LEU A 384 21.77 7.43 14.62
N ALA A 385 21.40 6.27 14.10
CA ALA A 385 22.36 5.24 13.74
C ALA A 385 23.31 5.71 12.62
N PHE A 386 22.80 6.41 11.61
CA PHE A 386 23.65 7.04 10.59
C PHE A 386 24.61 8.06 11.20
N SER A 387 24.13 8.92 12.09
CA SER A 387 24.97 9.89 12.76
C SER A 387 26.07 9.19 13.58
N VAL A 388 25.68 8.28 14.46
CA VAL A 388 26.60 7.63 15.40
C VAL A 388 27.56 6.66 14.69
N VAL A 389 27.05 5.73 13.88
CA VAL A 389 27.90 4.74 13.20
C VAL A 389 28.67 5.37 12.04
N GLY A 390 28.08 6.33 11.33
CA GLY A 390 28.73 7.08 10.27
C GLY A 390 29.91 7.90 10.81
N THR A 391 29.71 8.66 11.87
CA THR A 391 30.80 9.40 12.55
C THR A 391 31.88 8.45 13.03
N ALA A 392 31.51 7.32 13.68
CA ALA A 392 32.50 6.32 14.10
C ALA A 392 33.31 5.74 12.93
N ALA A 393 32.66 5.52 11.77
CA ALA A 393 33.32 5.05 10.56
C ALA A 393 34.32 6.06 9.97
N LEU A 394 33.96 7.34 10.06
CA LEU A 394 34.78 8.44 9.52
C LEU A 394 35.97 8.77 10.44
N THR A 395 35.77 8.70 11.75
CA THR A 395 36.81 9.03 12.77
C THR A 395 37.65 7.82 13.19
N GLY A 396 37.39 6.62 12.60
CA GLY A 396 38.17 5.41 12.94
C GLY A 396 37.76 4.73 14.26
N ASN A 397 36.66 5.16 14.87
CA ASN A 397 36.15 4.63 16.14
C ASN A 397 35.25 3.40 16.01
N LEU A 398 35.15 2.83 14.82
CA LEU A 398 34.43 1.56 14.62
C LEU A 398 35.13 0.42 15.34
N LYS A 399 34.34 -0.35 16.12
CA LYS A 399 34.78 -1.58 16.79
C LYS A 399 34.06 -2.77 16.23
N VAL A 400 34.56 -3.31 15.14
CA VAL A 400 33.96 -4.50 14.51
C VAL A 400 34.55 -5.76 15.14
N SER A 401 33.72 -6.56 15.79
CA SER A 401 34.07 -7.89 16.30
C SER A 401 33.16 -8.93 15.65
N MET A 402 33.75 -9.87 14.92
CA MET A 402 32.97 -10.91 14.19
C MET A 402 32.04 -11.68 15.12
N GLY A 403 32.48 -11.99 16.36
CA GLY A 403 31.63 -12.67 17.34
C GLY A 403 30.41 -11.84 17.76
N LYS A 404 30.56 -10.51 17.90
CA LYS A 404 29.40 -9.62 18.20
C LYS A 404 28.45 -9.52 17.00
N VAL A 405 28.99 -9.41 15.80
CA VAL A 405 28.20 -9.36 14.56
C VAL A 405 27.41 -10.65 14.37
N LEU A 406 28.06 -11.80 14.51
CA LEU A 406 27.38 -13.11 14.41
C LEU A 406 26.29 -13.25 15.48
N ARG A 407 26.59 -12.90 16.73
CA ARG A 407 25.61 -12.90 17.82
C ARG A 407 24.42 -11.97 17.53
N PHE A 408 24.67 -10.77 17.00
CA PHE A 408 23.62 -9.84 16.58
C PHE A 408 22.73 -10.46 15.52
N ILE A 409 23.31 -11.05 14.46
CA ILE A 409 22.55 -11.67 13.35
C ILE A 409 21.71 -12.82 13.90
N VAL A 410 22.29 -13.74 14.67
CA VAL A 410 21.59 -14.92 15.18
C VAL A 410 20.43 -14.54 16.11
N ILE A 411 20.68 -13.64 17.07
CA ILE A 411 19.62 -13.26 18.03
C ILE A 411 18.53 -12.46 17.33
N SER A 412 18.89 -11.56 16.38
CA SER A 412 17.90 -10.81 15.62
C SER A 412 17.06 -11.72 14.71
N ALA A 413 17.67 -12.71 14.05
CA ALA A 413 16.95 -13.68 13.24
C ALA A 413 15.99 -14.54 14.11
N LEU A 414 16.44 -15.02 15.26
CA LEU A 414 15.58 -15.77 16.19
C LEU A 414 14.40 -14.94 16.70
N LEU A 415 14.66 -13.67 17.06
CA LEU A 415 13.61 -12.76 17.50
C LEU A 415 12.63 -12.44 16.37
N LEU A 416 13.12 -12.27 15.12
CA LEU A 416 12.28 -12.05 13.95
C LEU A 416 11.34 -13.24 13.72
N VAL A 417 11.87 -14.47 13.75
CA VAL A 417 11.05 -15.69 13.60
C VAL A 417 10.00 -15.79 14.71
N LEU A 418 10.39 -15.50 15.95
CA LEU A 418 9.48 -15.51 17.10
C LEU A 418 8.37 -14.45 16.96
N LEU A 419 8.71 -13.24 16.54
CA LEU A 419 7.73 -12.15 16.34
C LEU A 419 6.80 -12.46 15.17
N VAL A 420 7.31 -12.90 14.02
CA VAL A 420 6.49 -13.29 12.87
C VAL A 420 5.59 -14.46 13.21
N GLY A 421 6.12 -15.50 13.89
CA GLY A 421 5.34 -16.66 14.32
C GLY A 421 4.27 -16.30 15.36
N GLY A 422 4.62 -15.46 16.35
CA GLY A 422 3.69 -14.95 17.35
C GLY A 422 2.59 -14.09 16.75
N THR A 423 2.95 -13.18 15.83
CA THR A 423 2.00 -12.35 15.07
C THR A 423 1.07 -13.22 14.24
N ARG A 424 1.60 -14.25 13.56
CA ARG A 424 0.79 -15.20 12.79
C ARG A 424 -0.20 -15.96 13.68
N ALA A 425 0.25 -16.44 14.84
CA ALA A 425 -0.62 -17.14 15.79
C ALA A 425 -1.74 -16.21 16.31
N PHE A 426 -1.40 -14.96 16.63
CA PHE A 426 -2.37 -13.95 17.05
C PHE A 426 -3.41 -13.68 15.95
N LEU A 427 -2.97 -13.40 14.73
CA LEU A 427 -3.87 -13.13 13.61
C LEU A 427 -4.73 -14.34 13.22
N ALA A 428 -4.23 -15.55 13.38
CA ALA A 428 -5.01 -16.77 13.15
C ALA A 428 -6.14 -16.98 14.19
N LEU A 429 -6.02 -16.36 15.38
CA LEU A 429 -7.05 -16.39 16.42
C LEU A 429 -8.06 -15.25 16.31
N THR A 430 -7.65 -14.09 15.75
CA THR A 430 -8.50 -12.88 15.69
C THR A 430 -9.22 -12.74 14.36
N ILE A 431 -8.61 -13.19 13.26
CA ILE A 431 -9.18 -13.06 11.93
C ILE A 431 -9.87 -14.36 11.55
N ASP A 432 -11.16 -14.28 11.32
CA ASP A 432 -11.91 -15.39 10.73
C ASP A 432 -11.48 -15.58 9.27
N THR A 433 -10.76 -16.66 9.03
CA THR A 433 -10.33 -17.11 7.70
C THR A 433 -11.27 -18.13 7.10
N SER A 434 -12.40 -18.42 7.74
CA SER A 434 -13.38 -19.35 7.22
C SER A 434 -13.96 -18.78 5.91
N TYR A 435 -13.96 -19.63 4.89
CA TYR A 435 -14.56 -19.30 3.60
C TYR A 435 -16.07 -19.41 3.73
N ASN A 436 -16.74 -18.26 3.90
CA ASN A 436 -18.19 -18.19 4.04
C ASN A 436 -18.90 -17.76 2.74
N LYS A 437 -18.15 -17.52 1.64
CA LYS A 437 -18.77 -17.08 0.38
C LYS A 437 -19.69 -18.13 -0.24
N ASP A 438 -19.44 -19.41 0.02
CA ASP A 438 -20.34 -20.50 -0.36
C ASP A 438 -21.73 -20.30 0.25
N LYS A 439 -21.80 -19.94 1.53
CA LYS A 439 -23.06 -19.66 2.21
C LYS A 439 -23.77 -18.43 1.63
N ILE A 440 -23.01 -17.39 1.25
CA ILE A 440 -23.57 -16.19 0.61
C ILE A 440 -24.15 -16.55 -0.75
N ILE A 441 -23.41 -17.33 -1.55
CA ILE A 441 -23.87 -17.78 -2.87
C ILE A 441 -25.08 -18.70 -2.71
N LEU A 442 -25.02 -19.67 -1.80
CA LEU A 442 -26.13 -20.60 -1.56
C LEU A 442 -27.36 -19.94 -0.92
N ALA A 443 -27.20 -18.79 -0.25
CA ALA A 443 -28.30 -17.98 0.26
C ALA A 443 -28.90 -17.00 -0.76
N MET A 444 -28.36 -16.90 -1.98
CA MET A 444 -28.90 -16.03 -3.03
C MET A 444 -30.33 -16.42 -3.38
N SER A 445 -31.16 -15.41 -3.66
CA SER A 445 -32.53 -15.56 -4.15
C SER A 445 -32.71 -14.65 -5.37
N LEU A 446 -33.73 -14.90 -6.17
CA LEU A 446 -34.07 -14.02 -7.30
C LEU A 446 -34.43 -12.62 -6.79
N ILE A 447 -33.98 -11.58 -7.50
CA ILE A 447 -34.24 -10.17 -7.17
C ILE A 447 -35.72 -9.84 -7.34
N GLN A 448 -36.31 -10.37 -8.39
CA GLN A 448 -37.74 -10.25 -8.67
C GLN A 448 -38.45 -11.58 -8.45
N PRO A 449 -39.68 -11.57 -7.96
CA PRO A 449 -40.45 -12.80 -7.85
C PRO A 449 -40.57 -13.44 -9.24
N ALA A 450 -40.30 -14.74 -9.31
CA ALA A 450 -40.41 -15.47 -10.56
C ALA A 450 -41.85 -15.38 -11.11
N PRO A 451 -42.03 -15.18 -12.44
CA PRO A 451 -43.31 -15.38 -13.06
C PRO A 451 -43.74 -16.84 -12.86
N GLU A 452 -44.91 -17.22 -13.32
CA GLU A 452 -45.32 -18.64 -13.31
C GLU A 452 -44.23 -19.46 -14.02
N THR A 453 -43.33 -20.07 -13.23
CA THR A 453 -42.12 -20.77 -13.72
C THR A 453 -42.28 -22.26 -13.52
N ARG A 454 -42.09 -23.02 -14.60
CA ARG A 454 -42.01 -24.47 -14.55
C ARG A 454 -40.59 -24.93 -14.82
N ILE A 455 -40.04 -25.67 -13.89
CA ILE A 455 -38.69 -26.26 -14.00
C ILE A 455 -38.87 -27.74 -14.28
N PHE A 456 -38.23 -28.25 -15.31
CA PHE A 456 -38.19 -29.66 -15.63
C PHE A 456 -36.89 -30.25 -15.08
N ASP A 457 -36.96 -31.43 -14.48
CA ASP A 457 -35.77 -32.13 -13.98
C ASP A 457 -35.09 -32.95 -15.07
N SER A 458 -35.86 -33.30 -16.14
CA SER A 458 -35.34 -33.99 -17.31
C SER A 458 -36.07 -33.51 -18.58
N ARG A 459 -35.39 -33.60 -19.71
CA ARG A 459 -36.01 -33.35 -21.03
C ARG A 459 -37.11 -34.33 -21.34
N ASP A 460 -37.07 -35.55 -20.82
CA ASP A 460 -38.06 -36.61 -21.06
C ASP A 460 -39.42 -36.29 -20.42
N GLU A 461 -39.48 -35.31 -19.53
CA GLU A 461 -40.72 -34.82 -18.94
C GLU A 461 -41.52 -33.89 -19.88
N LEU A 462 -40.92 -33.47 -20.99
CA LEU A 462 -41.61 -32.65 -21.96
C LEU A 462 -42.69 -33.50 -22.68
N PRO A 463 -43.94 -33.02 -22.75
CA PRO A 463 -45.00 -33.76 -23.42
C PRO A 463 -44.67 -34.06 -24.88
N PRO A 464 -45.05 -35.25 -25.41
CA PRO A 464 -44.84 -35.56 -26.81
C PRO A 464 -45.50 -34.50 -27.71
N GLY A 465 -44.77 -34.01 -28.74
CA GLY A 465 -45.21 -32.93 -29.61
C GLY A 465 -45.14 -31.51 -29.06
N TYR A 466 -44.52 -31.35 -27.86
CA TYR A 466 -44.35 -30.06 -27.22
C TYR A 466 -43.26 -29.21 -27.91
N VAL A 467 -42.39 -29.86 -28.67
CA VAL A 467 -41.37 -29.23 -29.50
C VAL A 467 -41.94 -29.12 -30.92
N ALA A 468 -42.39 -27.94 -31.29
CA ALA A 468 -42.85 -27.71 -32.66
C ALA A 468 -41.75 -26.98 -33.45
N GLU A 469 -41.45 -27.47 -34.64
CA GLU A 469 -40.56 -26.80 -35.57
C GLU A 469 -41.07 -25.39 -35.90
N LEU A 470 -40.12 -24.42 -36.09
CA LEU A 470 -40.46 -23.10 -36.58
C LEU A 470 -41.02 -23.21 -38.01
N THR A 471 -42.17 -22.61 -38.27
CA THR A 471 -42.67 -22.47 -39.64
C THR A 471 -41.71 -21.54 -40.42
N PRO A 472 -41.44 -21.86 -41.71
CA PRO A 472 -40.56 -21.02 -42.52
C PRO A 472 -40.98 -19.54 -42.49
N GLY A 473 -40.06 -18.66 -42.02
CA GLY A 473 -40.33 -17.23 -41.90
C GLY A 473 -40.87 -16.76 -40.54
N GLN A 474 -41.18 -17.63 -39.60
CA GLN A 474 -41.63 -17.29 -38.26
C GLN A 474 -40.43 -16.93 -37.37
N ARG A 475 -40.46 -15.75 -36.68
CA ARG A 475 -39.46 -15.40 -35.70
C ARG A 475 -39.72 -16.13 -34.38
N VAL A 476 -38.67 -16.46 -33.67
CA VAL A 476 -38.77 -17.12 -32.35
C VAL A 476 -39.62 -16.29 -31.38
N VAL A 477 -39.49 -14.97 -31.41
CA VAL A 477 -40.23 -14.05 -30.54
C VAL A 477 -41.73 -14.13 -30.80
N ASP A 478 -42.16 -14.14 -32.08
CA ASP A 478 -43.57 -14.24 -32.44
C ASP A 478 -44.19 -15.56 -31.92
N ARG A 479 -43.40 -16.63 -31.90
CA ARG A 479 -43.82 -17.95 -31.35
C ARG A 479 -43.96 -17.90 -29.82
N ILE A 480 -43.03 -17.21 -29.12
CA ILE A 480 -43.07 -17.05 -27.67
C ILE A 480 -44.31 -16.26 -27.26
N GLU A 481 -44.61 -15.16 -27.95
CA GLU A 481 -45.77 -14.31 -27.70
C GLU A 481 -47.09 -15.10 -27.96
N GLN A 482 -47.18 -15.84 -29.06
CA GLN A 482 -48.35 -16.65 -29.38
C GLN A 482 -48.63 -17.74 -28.36
N ARG A 483 -47.59 -18.34 -27.79
CA ARG A 483 -47.72 -19.42 -26.79
C ARG A 483 -47.82 -18.90 -25.35
N GLY A 484 -47.44 -17.65 -25.11
CA GLY A 484 -47.35 -17.07 -23.76
C GLY A 484 -46.32 -17.79 -22.89
N VAL A 485 -45.29 -18.39 -23.51
CA VAL A 485 -44.25 -19.17 -22.79
C VAL A 485 -42.89 -18.94 -23.40
N LEU A 486 -41.94 -18.51 -22.56
CA LEU A 486 -40.52 -18.50 -22.85
C LEU A 486 -39.91 -19.81 -22.36
N ARG A 487 -39.47 -20.68 -23.29
CA ARG A 487 -38.72 -21.88 -22.92
C ARG A 487 -37.25 -21.65 -23.11
N ALA A 488 -36.48 -21.88 -22.05
CA ALA A 488 -35.03 -21.71 -22.05
C ALA A 488 -34.33 -22.95 -21.51
N GLY A 489 -33.22 -23.28 -22.14
CA GLY A 489 -32.34 -24.33 -21.65
C GLY A 489 -31.37 -23.81 -20.62
N TYR A 490 -31.09 -24.59 -19.61
CA TYR A 490 -30.07 -24.27 -18.61
C TYR A 490 -29.13 -25.45 -18.36
N VAL A 491 -27.89 -25.15 -17.97
CA VAL A 491 -26.91 -26.18 -17.57
C VAL A 491 -26.91 -26.26 -16.05
N PRO A 492 -27.31 -27.41 -15.44
CA PRO A 492 -27.37 -27.54 -13.99
C PRO A 492 -25.99 -27.43 -13.34
N ASP A 493 -25.97 -27.10 -12.04
CA ASP A 493 -24.80 -27.11 -11.16
C ASP A 493 -23.62 -26.27 -11.65
N ARG A 494 -23.90 -25.09 -12.22
CA ARG A 494 -22.90 -24.17 -12.75
C ARG A 494 -22.86 -22.84 -11.98
N LEU A 495 -22.24 -22.86 -10.84
CA LEU A 495 -22.01 -21.64 -10.04
C LEU A 495 -21.13 -20.62 -10.80
N PRO A 496 -21.45 -19.33 -10.76
CA PRO A 496 -22.61 -18.66 -10.13
C PRO A 496 -23.78 -18.44 -11.13
N PHE A 497 -23.76 -19.11 -12.30
CA PHE A 497 -24.68 -18.84 -13.40
C PHE A 497 -26.03 -19.52 -13.21
N THR A 498 -26.02 -20.82 -12.82
CA THR A 498 -27.18 -21.65 -12.66
C THR A 498 -26.93 -22.69 -11.58
N PHE A 499 -27.63 -22.60 -10.45
CA PHE A 499 -27.46 -23.52 -9.33
C PHE A 499 -28.70 -23.51 -8.42
N ARG A 500 -28.83 -24.52 -7.54
CA ARG A 500 -29.84 -24.54 -6.51
C ARG A 500 -29.33 -23.92 -5.22
N ASN A 501 -30.10 -22.99 -4.63
CA ASN A 501 -29.80 -22.36 -3.36
C ASN A 501 -30.13 -23.26 -2.17
N GLU A 502 -29.92 -22.77 -0.93
CA GLU A 502 -30.22 -23.51 0.31
C GLU A 502 -31.74 -23.87 0.44
N LYS A 503 -32.60 -23.19 -0.28
CA LYS A 503 -34.06 -23.45 -0.31
C LYS A 503 -34.48 -24.35 -1.45
N ASP A 504 -33.52 -24.92 -2.18
CA ASP A 504 -33.74 -25.74 -3.40
C ASP A 504 -34.37 -24.96 -4.56
N GLU A 505 -34.26 -23.62 -4.53
CA GLU A 505 -34.70 -22.75 -5.62
C GLU A 505 -33.61 -22.67 -6.70
N LEU A 506 -33.97 -22.75 -7.97
CA LEU A 506 -33.06 -22.57 -9.09
C LEU A 506 -32.76 -21.06 -9.25
N VAL A 507 -31.53 -20.68 -9.03
CA VAL A 507 -31.05 -19.29 -8.99
C VAL A 507 -29.74 -19.13 -9.77
N GLY A 508 -29.26 -17.91 -9.92
CA GLY A 508 -28.01 -17.57 -10.57
C GLY A 508 -28.19 -16.54 -11.68
N PHE A 509 -27.06 -16.05 -12.21
CA PHE A 509 -27.08 -14.95 -13.18
C PHE A 509 -27.92 -15.24 -14.43
N ASP A 510 -27.77 -16.44 -15.00
CA ASP A 510 -28.51 -16.81 -16.21
C ASP A 510 -30.01 -16.95 -15.91
N ILE A 511 -30.36 -17.48 -14.74
CA ILE A 511 -31.75 -17.62 -14.30
C ILE A 511 -32.41 -16.28 -14.05
N GLU A 512 -31.68 -15.33 -13.41
CA GLU A 512 -32.17 -13.96 -13.18
C GLU A 512 -32.44 -13.24 -14.50
N LEU A 513 -31.52 -13.39 -15.48
CA LEU A 513 -31.69 -12.81 -16.82
C LEU A 513 -32.93 -13.37 -17.52
N LEU A 514 -33.12 -14.69 -17.49
CA LEU A 514 -34.30 -15.35 -18.10
C LEU A 514 -35.60 -14.97 -17.39
N ASN A 515 -35.55 -14.85 -16.05
CA ASN A 515 -36.67 -14.40 -15.24
C ASN A 515 -37.09 -12.97 -15.61
N THR A 516 -36.14 -12.07 -15.68
CA THR A 516 -36.37 -10.66 -16.07
C THR A 516 -36.96 -10.59 -17.48
N LEU A 517 -36.40 -11.36 -18.44
CA LEU A 517 -36.88 -11.38 -19.81
C LEU A 517 -38.34 -11.89 -19.89
N ALA A 518 -38.68 -12.95 -19.16
CA ALA A 518 -40.03 -13.50 -19.13
C ALA A 518 -41.02 -12.49 -18.52
N ILE A 519 -40.64 -11.77 -17.47
CA ILE A 519 -41.44 -10.69 -16.86
C ILE A 519 -41.70 -9.56 -17.87
N GLU A 520 -40.65 -9.08 -18.56
CA GLU A 520 -40.76 -7.99 -19.54
C GLU A 520 -41.64 -8.39 -20.75
N MET A 521 -41.57 -9.64 -21.16
CA MET A 521 -42.40 -10.16 -22.23
C MET A 521 -43.84 -10.51 -21.79
N GLY A 522 -44.10 -10.53 -20.48
CA GLY A 522 -45.43 -10.91 -19.94
C GLY A 522 -45.78 -12.37 -20.18
N VAL A 523 -44.80 -13.28 -20.21
CA VAL A 523 -44.99 -14.71 -20.53
C VAL A 523 -44.53 -15.59 -19.38
N ARG A 524 -44.99 -16.86 -19.36
CA ARG A 524 -44.51 -17.86 -18.40
C ARG A 524 -43.10 -18.33 -18.76
N LEU A 525 -42.32 -18.74 -17.76
CA LEU A 525 -40.95 -19.26 -17.94
C LEU A 525 -40.94 -20.79 -17.80
N GLU A 526 -40.37 -21.48 -18.77
CA GLU A 526 -40.10 -22.92 -18.72
C GLU A 526 -38.58 -23.14 -18.82
N LEU A 527 -38.02 -23.82 -17.82
CA LEU A 527 -36.59 -24.11 -17.74
C LEU A 527 -36.36 -25.61 -17.95
N VAL A 528 -35.54 -25.94 -18.96
CA VAL A 528 -35.25 -27.33 -19.36
C VAL A 528 -33.75 -27.59 -19.23
N PRO A 529 -33.31 -28.64 -18.49
CA PRO A 529 -31.89 -28.92 -18.34
C PRO A 529 -31.27 -29.38 -19.68
N LEU A 530 -30.05 -28.86 -19.92
CA LEU A 530 -29.28 -29.14 -21.14
C LEU A 530 -27.88 -29.64 -20.77
N ALA A 531 -27.33 -30.50 -21.64
CA ALA A 531 -25.91 -30.85 -21.61
C ALA A 531 -25.14 -30.14 -22.73
N TRP A 532 -23.92 -29.72 -22.48
CA TRP A 532 -23.12 -28.95 -23.45
C TRP A 532 -22.86 -29.68 -24.77
N ASP A 533 -22.67 -30.98 -24.71
CA ASP A 533 -22.42 -31.85 -25.86
C ASP A 533 -23.61 -31.97 -26.81
N THR A 534 -24.82 -31.81 -26.30
CA THR A 534 -26.08 -31.89 -27.06
C THR A 534 -26.67 -30.53 -27.43
N LEU A 535 -26.11 -29.41 -26.87
CA LEU A 535 -26.65 -28.05 -26.99
C LEU A 535 -26.95 -27.64 -28.44
N LYS A 536 -25.99 -27.87 -29.38
CA LYS A 536 -26.16 -27.50 -30.79
C LYS A 536 -27.35 -28.23 -31.46
N ASN A 537 -27.46 -29.51 -31.18
CA ASN A 537 -28.58 -30.31 -31.76
C ASN A 537 -29.91 -29.91 -31.17
N GLN A 538 -29.95 -29.64 -29.86
CA GLN A 538 -31.17 -29.26 -29.14
C GLN A 538 -31.67 -27.87 -29.55
N LEU A 539 -30.78 -26.90 -29.78
CA LEU A 539 -31.16 -25.58 -30.31
C LEU A 539 -31.69 -25.65 -31.75
N ASN A 540 -31.15 -26.55 -32.57
CA ASN A 540 -31.60 -26.69 -33.96
C ASN A 540 -32.94 -27.46 -34.10
N THR A 541 -33.29 -28.29 -33.13
CA THR A 541 -34.52 -29.05 -33.12
C THR A 541 -35.66 -28.37 -32.33
N GLY A 542 -35.43 -27.23 -31.72
CA GLY A 542 -36.42 -26.43 -30.96
C GLY A 542 -36.45 -26.76 -29.50
#